data_1951ddfeb52c3a107c0f80819202d944
#
_entry.id   1951ddfeb52c3a107c0f80819202d944
#
_cell.length_a   1.000
_cell.length_b   1.000
_cell.length_c   1.000
_cell.angle_alpha   90.00
_cell.angle_beta   90.00
_cell.angle_gamma   90.00
#
_symmetry.space_group_name_H-M   'P 1'
#
loop_
_entity.id
_entity.type
_entity.pdbx_description
1 polymer ?
#
loop_
_entity_poly.entity_id
_entity_poly.type
_entity_poly.pdbx_seq_one_letter_code
_entity_poly.pdbx_strand_id
1 'polypeptide(L)'
;MNTFLLLILIVVGIFVLVAVLKTLFTVRTYTAGVVERFGKFSRILRPGLHVLIPFAERAFIVDLQVKQAQFSVETKTHDNVFVQIPVSVQYQVLEERIFDAFYKLSSPQKQIESFVFNSILGHVPKLTLDETFEQQSGISVAVKTELDSIMSGFGFNILTALVTDIIPDVKVKAAMNDINAAQRAQVAAQARGEADKTLKVKQAEAEAASKALQGQGIAAERQAIIDGLRSSIEHFRESVPGATAEDVMALVLLTQYFDTLKDVGTRSGTNTLFLPSNPGAANDFLTQILAGLRGGSAAPSRAAAPPHATT
;
A
#
# COMPACT_ATOMS: atom_id res chain seq x y z
N MET A 1 -76.75 -38.50 47.89
CA MET A 1 -76.22 -38.06 46.55
C MET A 1 -74.98 -38.86 46.34
N ASN A 2 -74.95 -39.74 45.41
CA ASN A 2 -73.99 -40.85 45.32
C ASN A 2 -72.57 -40.34 45.17
N THR A 3 -71.61 -40.79 46.01
CA THR A 3 -70.19 -40.56 45.96
C THR A 3 -69.57 -40.69 44.53
N PHE A 4 -70.16 -41.62 43.76
CA PHE A 4 -69.87 -41.86 42.35
C PHE A 4 -70.18 -40.63 41.47
N LEU A 5 -71.36 -39.99 41.69
CA LEU A 5 -71.78 -38.80 40.93
C LEU A 5 -70.94 -37.60 41.26
N LEU A 6 -70.47 -37.45 42.50
CA LEU A 6 -69.56 -36.39 42.94
C LEU A 6 -68.18 -36.60 42.33
N LEU A 7 -67.71 -37.84 42.23
CA LEU A 7 -66.40 -38.15 41.60
C LEU A 7 -66.44 -37.89 40.10
N ILE A 8 -67.47 -38.16 39.38
CA ILE A 8 -67.66 -37.81 37.96
C ILE A 8 -67.66 -36.30 37.79
N LEU A 9 -68.34 -35.58 38.65
CA LEU A 9 -68.37 -34.10 38.56
C LEU A 9 -67.03 -33.45 38.80
N ILE A 10 -66.22 -34.01 39.71
CA ILE A 10 -64.85 -33.56 39.91
C ILE A 10 -63.97 -33.83 38.68
N VAL A 11 -64.07 -35.04 38.10
CA VAL A 11 -63.29 -35.39 36.88
C VAL A 11 -63.68 -34.51 35.70
N VAL A 12 -64.96 -34.23 35.49
CA VAL A 12 -65.43 -33.31 34.46
C VAL A 12 -64.98 -31.89 34.74
N GLY A 13 -64.99 -31.43 35.98
CA GLY A 13 -64.50 -30.12 36.39
C GLY A 13 -62.99 -29.93 36.10
N ILE A 14 -62.20 -30.96 36.45
CA ILE A 14 -60.76 -30.98 36.13
C ILE A 14 -60.54 -30.99 34.61
N PHE A 15 -61.32 -31.80 33.88
CA PHE A 15 -61.22 -31.85 32.41
C PHE A 15 -61.54 -30.48 31.76
N VAL A 16 -62.59 -29.82 32.20
CA VAL A 16 -62.99 -28.50 31.74
C VAL A 16 -61.90 -27.46 32.10
N LEU A 17 -61.38 -27.51 33.33
CA LEU A 17 -60.29 -26.63 33.75
C LEU A 17 -59.03 -26.77 32.88
N VAL A 18 -58.59 -28.02 32.60
CA VAL A 18 -57.45 -28.30 31.73
C VAL A 18 -57.74 -27.86 30.30
N ALA A 19 -58.94 -28.03 29.80
CA ALA A 19 -59.36 -27.57 28.49
C ALA A 19 -59.27 -26.03 28.37
N VAL A 20 -59.77 -25.30 29.37
CA VAL A 20 -59.71 -23.84 29.42
C VAL A 20 -58.25 -23.35 29.48
N LEU A 21 -57.39 -23.97 30.30
CA LEU A 21 -55.97 -23.61 30.36
C LEU A 21 -55.23 -23.85 29.04
N LYS A 22 -55.58 -24.93 28.31
CA LYS A 22 -55.01 -25.22 26.99
C LYS A 22 -55.59 -24.35 25.84
N THR A 23 -56.65 -23.61 26.10
CA THR A 23 -57.27 -22.70 25.13
C THR A 23 -56.48 -21.43 24.91
N LEU A 24 -55.71 -20.97 25.93
CA LEU A 24 -54.94 -19.73 25.87
C LEU A 24 -53.56 -20.02 25.23
N PHE A 25 -53.30 -19.34 24.12
CA PHE A 25 -52.01 -19.43 23.38
C PHE A 25 -51.43 -18.04 23.18
N THR A 26 -50.18 -17.89 23.56
CA THR A 26 -49.47 -16.59 23.44
C THR A 26 -48.44 -16.68 22.33
N VAL A 27 -48.52 -15.75 21.37
CA VAL A 27 -47.56 -15.57 20.29
C VAL A 27 -46.60 -14.45 20.65
N ARG A 28 -45.31 -14.70 20.63
CA ARG A 28 -44.26 -13.71 20.96
C ARG A 28 -44.08 -12.73 19.83
N THR A 29 -43.55 -11.57 20.16
CA THR A 29 -43.09 -10.57 19.15
C THR A 29 -42.05 -11.18 18.21
N TYR A 30 -42.08 -10.84 16.91
CA TYR A 30 -41.27 -11.45 15.85
C TYR A 30 -41.49 -12.97 15.66
N THR A 31 -42.63 -13.51 16.08
CA THR A 31 -43.10 -14.85 15.70
C THR A 31 -44.52 -14.74 15.20
N ALA A 32 -44.91 -15.71 14.39
CA ALA A 32 -46.31 -15.88 13.98
C ALA A 32 -46.78 -17.29 14.27
N GLY A 33 -48.04 -17.45 14.60
CA GLY A 33 -48.64 -18.75 14.80
C GLY A 33 -49.40 -19.18 13.56
N VAL A 34 -49.08 -20.33 12.99
CA VAL A 34 -49.86 -20.98 11.93
C VAL A 34 -50.83 -21.97 12.60
N VAL A 35 -52.14 -21.74 12.46
CA VAL A 35 -53.17 -22.58 13.06
C VAL A 35 -53.74 -23.54 12.03
N GLU A 36 -53.65 -24.79 12.34
CA GLU A 36 -54.32 -25.84 11.61
C GLU A 36 -55.55 -26.36 12.40
N ARG A 37 -56.68 -26.56 11.70
CA ARG A 37 -57.87 -27.22 12.23
C ARG A 37 -58.05 -28.55 11.50
N PHE A 38 -57.97 -29.64 12.23
CA PHE A 38 -58.03 -31.00 11.67
C PHE A 38 -57.08 -31.21 10.48
N GLY A 39 -55.85 -30.65 10.55
CA GLY A 39 -54.84 -30.79 9.49
C GLY A 39 -55.00 -29.83 8.30
N LYS A 40 -56.01 -28.96 8.32
CA LYS A 40 -56.17 -27.92 7.30
C LYS A 40 -55.75 -26.54 7.86
N PHE A 41 -55.07 -25.74 7.05
CA PHE A 41 -54.80 -24.34 7.39
C PHE A 41 -56.08 -23.58 7.71
N SER A 42 -56.10 -22.87 8.82
CA SER A 42 -57.23 -22.08 9.28
C SER A 42 -56.94 -20.60 9.25
N ARG A 43 -55.91 -20.14 10.00
CA ARG A 43 -55.58 -18.74 10.13
C ARG A 43 -54.12 -18.54 10.60
N ILE A 44 -53.62 -17.32 10.43
CA ILE A 44 -52.34 -16.90 10.98
C ILE A 44 -52.60 -16.04 12.22
N LEU A 45 -51.89 -16.31 13.31
CA LEU A 45 -51.93 -15.54 14.54
C LEU A 45 -50.75 -14.54 14.57
N ARG A 46 -51.09 -13.28 14.77
CA ARG A 46 -50.13 -12.21 15.02
C ARG A 46 -49.64 -12.26 16.48
N PRO A 47 -48.57 -11.53 16.83
CA PRO A 47 -48.13 -11.44 18.22
C PRO A 47 -49.24 -11.00 19.16
N GLY A 48 -49.39 -11.66 20.31
CA GLY A 48 -50.42 -11.41 21.30
C GLY A 48 -51.03 -12.66 21.89
N LEU A 49 -52.13 -12.48 22.65
CA LEU A 49 -52.89 -13.56 23.28
C LEU A 49 -54.02 -14.01 22.36
N HIS A 50 -54.11 -15.28 22.11
CA HIS A 50 -55.12 -15.92 21.24
C HIS A 50 -55.81 -17.07 21.91
N VAL A 51 -57.02 -17.32 21.47
CA VAL A 51 -57.85 -18.45 21.93
C VAL A 51 -57.84 -19.53 20.84
N LEU A 52 -57.42 -20.74 21.22
CA LEU A 52 -57.43 -21.93 20.36
C LEU A 52 -58.51 -22.90 20.83
N ILE A 53 -59.12 -23.61 19.88
CA ILE A 53 -60.09 -24.66 20.22
C ILE A 53 -59.28 -25.93 20.59
N PRO A 54 -59.33 -26.33 21.88
CA PRO A 54 -58.62 -27.53 22.31
C PRO A 54 -59.08 -28.78 21.53
N PHE A 55 -58.15 -29.68 21.25
CA PHE A 55 -58.35 -30.92 20.46
C PHE A 55 -58.58 -30.72 18.94
N ALA A 56 -59.15 -29.60 18.50
CA ALA A 56 -59.46 -29.34 17.09
C ALA A 56 -58.36 -28.50 16.40
N GLU A 57 -57.74 -27.57 17.11
CA GLU A 57 -56.76 -26.66 16.56
C GLU A 57 -55.35 -26.96 17.11
N ARG A 58 -54.36 -26.86 16.22
CA ARG A 58 -52.93 -26.91 16.55
C ARG A 58 -52.27 -25.66 16.02
N ALA A 59 -51.42 -25.04 16.83
CA ALA A 59 -50.66 -23.88 16.43
C ALA A 59 -49.17 -24.23 16.32
N PHE A 60 -48.57 -23.86 15.21
CA PHE A 60 -47.13 -23.96 14.97
C PHE A 60 -46.53 -22.57 14.97
N ILE A 61 -45.41 -22.40 15.67
CA ILE A 61 -44.72 -21.09 15.73
C ILE A 61 -43.73 -21.01 14.58
N VAL A 62 -43.87 -19.98 13.77
CA VAL A 62 -42.93 -19.60 12.72
C VAL A 62 -42.14 -18.39 13.22
N ASP A 63 -40.83 -18.50 13.17
CA ASP A 63 -39.90 -17.41 13.55
C ASP A 63 -39.71 -16.46 12.38
N LEU A 64 -39.98 -15.17 12.61
CA LEU A 64 -39.86 -14.08 11.64
C LEU A 64 -38.54 -13.32 11.78
N GLN A 65 -37.70 -13.71 12.75
CA GLN A 65 -36.40 -13.07 12.96
C GLN A 65 -35.46 -13.39 11.79
N VAL A 66 -34.49 -12.51 11.59
CA VAL A 66 -33.42 -12.74 10.62
C VAL A 66 -32.57 -13.94 11.07
N LYS A 67 -32.44 -14.91 10.20
CA LYS A 67 -31.60 -16.08 10.40
C LYS A 67 -30.39 -16.01 9.49
N GLN A 68 -29.27 -16.50 10.00
CA GLN A 68 -28.05 -16.62 9.25
C GLN A 68 -27.72 -18.10 9.03
N ALA A 69 -27.37 -18.43 7.81
CA ALA A 69 -26.84 -19.74 7.45
C ALA A 69 -25.49 -19.56 6.75
N GLN A 70 -24.55 -20.43 7.07
CA GLN A 70 -23.20 -20.44 6.46
C GLN A 70 -23.03 -21.75 5.70
N PHE A 71 -22.52 -21.62 4.48
CA PHE A 71 -22.28 -22.74 3.59
C PHE A 71 -20.85 -22.61 3.06
N SER A 72 -20.19 -23.73 2.84
CA SER A 72 -18.87 -23.77 2.22
C SER A 72 -18.97 -24.52 0.90
N VAL A 73 -18.73 -23.83 -0.19
CA VAL A 73 -18.82 -24.37 -1.55
C VAL A 73 -17.41 -24.61 -2.07
N GLU A 74 -17.12 -25.84 -2.43
CA GLU A 74 -15.88 -26.18 -3.13
C GLU A 74 -16.12 -26.14 -4.64
N THR A 75 -15.29 -25.41 -5.35
CA THR A 75 -15.36 -25.26 -6.80
C THR A 75 -13.97 -25.06 -7.39
N LYS A 76 -13.88 -25.00 -8.70
CA LYS A 76 -12.66 -24.84 -9.47
C LYS A 76 -12.76 -23.57 -10.31
N THR A 77 -11.71 -22.77 -10.30
CA THR A 77 -11.58 -21.56 -11.12
C THR A 77 -11.21 -21.90 -12.57
N HIS A 78 -11.25 -20.90 -13.46
CA HIS A 78 -10.89 -21.06 -14.87
C HIS A 78 -9.44 -21.55 -15.07
N ASP A 79 -8.52 -21.12 -14.20
CA ASP A 79 -7.11 -21.51 -14.18
C ASP A 79 -6.83 -22.83 -13.45
N ASN A 80 -7.88 -23.64 -13.26
CA ASN A 80 -7.82 -24.98 -12.67
C ASN A 80 -7.41 -25.05 -11.20
N VAL A 81 -7.58 -23.98 -10.44
CA VAL A 81 -7.32 -23.95 -9.01
C VAL A 81 -8.59 -24.33 -8.24
N PHE A 82 -8.48 -25.30 -7.35
CA PHE A 82 -9.56 -25.62 -6.41
C PHE A 82 -9.62 -24.56 -5.31
N VAL A 83 -10.81 -24.06 -5.07
CA VAL A 83 -11.09 -23.04 -4.07
C VAL A 83 -12.27 -23.43 -3.22
N GLN A 84 -12.19 -23.13 -1.94
CA GLN A 84 -13.28 -23.27 -0.99
C GLN A 84 -13.81 -21.86 -0.69
N ILE A 85 -15.12 -21.67 -0.93
CA ILE A 85 -15.79 -20.38 -0.84
C ILE A 85 -16.85 -20.45 0.25
N PRO A 86 -16.56 -19.92 1.45
CA PRO A 86 -17.55 -19.78 2.49
C PRO A 86 -18.51 -18.62 2.16
N VAL A 87 -19.81 -18.94 2.13
CA VAL A 87 -20.89 -17.99 1.87
C VAL A 87 -21.80 -17.89 3.07
N SER A 88 -22.05 -16.68 3.52
CA SER A 88 -23.00 -16.39 4.60
C SER A 88 -24.26 -15.75 4.03
N VAL A 89 -25.41 -16.37 4.25
CA VAL A 89 -26.70 -15.90 3.77
C VAL A 89 -27.57 -15.51 4.95
N GLN A 90 -28.09 -14.28 4.94
CA GLN A 90 -29.09 -13.82 5.90
C GLN A 90 -30.46 -13.79 5.23
N TYR A 91 -31.40 -14.45 5.85
CA TYR A 91 -32.76 -14.59 5.34
C TYR A 91 -33.79 -14.47 6.46
N GLN A 92 -35.00 -14.08 6.10
CA GLN A 92 -36.16 -14.02 6.99
C GLN A 92 -37.43 -14.45 6.27
N VAL A 93 -38.43 -14.84 7.04
CA VAL A 93 -39.76 -15.11 6.52
C VAL A 93 -40.52 -13.81 6.32
N LEU A 94 -41.17 -13.63 5.15
CA LEU A 94 -42.05 -12.49 4.88
C LEU A 94 -43.36 -12.65 5.64
N GLU A 95 -43.76 -11.64 6.42
CA GLU A 95 -45.02 -11.65 7.19
C GLU A 95 -46.25 -11.89 6.31
N GLU A 96 -46.25 -11.39 5.08
CA GLU A 96 -47.33 -11.52 4.12
C GLU A 96 -47.45 -12.94 3.52
N ARG A 97 -46.38 -13.73 3.59
CA ARG A 97 -46.24 -15.03 2.92
C ARG A 97 -45.87 -16.16 3.86
N ILE A 98 -46.27 -16.07 5.13
CA ILE A 98 -46.01 -17.08 6.15
C ILE A 98 -46.58 -18.44 5.74
N PHE A 99 -47.75 -18.46 5.08
CA PHE A 99 -48.35 -19.68 4.56
C PHE A 99 -47.43 -20.40 3.57
N ASP A 100 -46.88 -19.68 2.61
CA ASP A 100 -45.97 -20.25 1.61
C ASP A 100 -44.69 -20.77 2.27
N ALA A 101 -44.11 -19.97 3.19
CA ALA A 101 -42.89 -20.36 3.89
C ALA A 101 -43.05 -21.61 4.77
N PHE A 102 -44.23 -21.81 5.34
CA PHE A 102 -44.49 -22.95 6.21
C PHE A 102 -44.83 -24.22 5.44
N TYR A 103 -45.68 -24.11 4.39
CA TYR A 103 -46.22 -25.30 3.69
C TYR A 103 -45.46 -25.68 2.41
N LYS A 104 -44.85 -24.73 1.69
CA LYS A 104 -44.18 -25.03 0.42
C LYS A 104 -42.76 -25.56 0.60
N LEU A 105 -42.13 -25.24 1.74
CA LEU A 105 -40.71 -25.54 1.92
C LEU A 105 -40.45 -26.21 3.28
N SER A 106 -40.08 -27.47 3.26
CA SER A 106 -39.82 -28.25 4.48
C SER A 106 -38.47 -27.92 5.12
N SER A 107 -37.47 -27.55 4.33
CA SER A 107 -36.10 -27.27 4.80
C SER A 107 -35.49 -26.07 4.03
N PRO A 108 -35.74 -24.83 4.49
CA PRO A 108 -35.24 -23.63 3.80
C PRO A 108 -33.72 -23.60 3.70
N GLN A 109 -33.01 -24.02 4.73
CA GLN A 109 -31.55 -24.03 4.75
C GLN A 109 -30.95 -24.91 3.65
N LYS A 110 -31.43 -26.13 3.47
CA LYS A 110 -30.96 -27.05 2.42
C LYS A 110 -31.24 -26.51 1.01
N GLN A 111 -32.37 -25.85 0.86
CA GLN A 111 -32.74 -25.24 -0.42
C GLN A 111 -31.84 -24.06 -0.75
N ILE A 112 -31.58 -23.16 0.22
CA ILE A 112 -30.66 -22.06 0.08
C ILE A 112 -29.25 -22.59 -0.24
N GLU A 113 -28.77 -23.62 0.48
CA GLU A 113 -27.50 -24.28 0.22
C GLU A 113 -27.37 -24.73 -1.24
N SER A 114 -28.38 -25.43 -1.75
CA SER A 114 -28.39 -25.94 -3.12
C SER A 114 -28.36 -24.83 -4.16
N PHE A 115 -29.06 -23.72 -3.93
CA PHE A 115 -29.05 -22.57 -4.82
C PHE A 115 -27.74 -21.78 -4.74
N VAL A 116 -27.17 -21.58 -3.54
CA VAL A 116 -25.84 -20.99 -3.36
C VAL A 116 -24.80 -21.79 -4.12
N PHE A 117 -24.84 -23.12 -3.96
CA PHE A 117 -23.94 -24.03 -4.65
C PHE A 117 -24.04 -23.86 -6.17
N ASN A 118 -25.27 -23.89 -6.71
CA ASN A 118 -25.51 -23.74 -8.15
C ASN A 118 -25.05 -22.37 -8.67
N SER A 119 -25.32 -21.29 -7.95
CA SER A 119 -24.92 -19.94 -8.34
C SER A 119 -23.40 -19.79 -8.36
N ILE A 120 -22.69 -20.27 -7.34
CA ILE A 120 -21.23 -20.26 -7.29
C ILE A 120 -20.62 -21.08 -8.44
N LEU A 121 -21.13 -22.28 -8.70
CA LEU A 121 -20.69 -23.11 -9.83
C LEU A 121 -21.00 -22.47 -11.20
N GLY A 122 -21.97 -21.60 -11.28
CA GLY A 122 -22.30 -20.86 -12.49
C GLY A 122 -21.38 -19.70 -12.79
N HIS A 123 -20.75 -19.11 -11.77
CA HIS A 123 -19.96 -17.87 -11.89
C HIS A 123 -18.44 -18.11 -11.76
N VAL A 124 -18.01 -18.82 -10.72
CA VAL A 124 -16.58 -18.95 -10.38
C VAL A 124 -15.74 -19.68 -11.44
N PRO A 125 -16.21 -20.76 -12.10
CA PRO A 125 -15.39 -21.41 -13.13
C PRO A 125 -15.12 -20.58 -14.40
N LYS A 126 -15.77 -19.43 -14.53
CA LYS A 126 -15.54 -18.49 -15.64
C LYS A 126 -14.44 -17.49 -15.34
N LEU A 127 -14.04 -17.36 -14.08
CA LEU A 127 -13.07 -16.41 -13.55
C LEU A 127 -11.77 -17.12 -13.19
N THR A 128 -10.66 -16.42 -13.37
CA THR A 128 -9.37 -16.84 -12.80
C THR A 128 -9.38 -16.63 -11.29
N LEU A 129 -8.39 -17.17 -10.59
CA LEU A 129 -8.28 -17.01 -9.14
C LEU A 129 -8.19 -15.53 -8.75
N ASP A 130 -7.35 -14.76 -9.43
CA ASP A 130 -7.17 -13.33 -9.16
C ASP A 130 -8.46 -12.53 -9.44
N GLU A 131 -9.13 -12.80 -10.57
CA GLU A 131 -10.42 -12.17 -10.88
C GLU A 131 -11.51 -12.57 -9.87
N THR A 132 -11.46 -13.78 -9.33
CA THR A 132 -12.42 -14.23 -8.32
C THR A 132 -12.25 -13.42 -7.03
N PHE A 133 -11.01 -13.10 -6.62
CA PHE A 133 -10.74 -12.20 -5.50
C PHE A 133 -11.20 -10.76 -5.78
N GLU A 134 -10.92 -10.23 -6.95
CA GLU A 134 -11.32 -8.87 -7.34
C GLU A 134 -12.84 -8.72 -7.43
N GLN A 135 -13.53 -9.74 -7.95
CA GLN A 135 -14.97 -9.72 -8.18
C GLN A 135 -15.79 -10.35 -7.03
N GLN A 136 -15.20 -10.55 -5.84
CA GLN A 136 -15.87 -11.13 -4.68
C GLN A 136 -17.21 -10.45 -4.37
N SER A 137 -17.25 -9.11 -4.44
CA SER A 137 -18.47 -8.34 -4.24
C SER A 137 -19.51 -8.57 -5.36
N GLY A 138 -19.05 -8.68 -6.60
CA GLY A 138 -19.90 -8.98 -7.75
C GLY A 138 -20.56 -10.37 -7.64
N ILE A 139 -19.79 -11.38 -7.25
CA ILE A 139 -20.30 -12.73 -6.98
C ILE A 139 -21.34 -12.70 -5.86
N SER A 140 -21.08 -11.96 -4.78
CA SER A 140 -22.03 -11.80 -3.66
C SER A 140 -23.37 -11.21 -4.12
N VAL A 141 -23.35 -10.20 -4.98
CA VAL A 141 -24.55 -9.57 -5.54
C VAL A 141 -25.30 -10.53 -6.48
N ALA A 142 -24.58 -11.26 -7.33
CA ALA A 142 -25.17 -12.25 -8.23
C ALA A 142 -25.87 -13.35 -7.44
N VAL A 143 -25.19 -13.94 -6.45
CA VAL A 143 -25.77 -14.97 -5.56
C VAL A 143 -27.01 -14.44 -4.84
N LYS A 144 -26.96 -13.23 -4.29
CA LYS A 144 -28.12 -12.60 -3.65
C LYS A 144 -29.30 -12.49 -4.60
N THR A 145 -29.07 -11.96 -5.80
CA THR A 145 -30.15 -11.69 -6.78
C THR A 145 -30.81 -12.98 -7.26
N GLU A 146 -30.02 -14.00 -7.54
CA GLU A 146 -30.55 -15.32 -7.94
C GLU A 146 -31.32 -15.97 -6.81
N LEU A 147 -30.77 -15.97 -5.58
CA LEU A 147 -31.46 -16.50 -4.40
C LEU A 147 -32.77 -15.78 -4.12
N ASP A 148 -32.76 -14.44 -4.14
CA ASP A 148 -33.94 -13.64 -3.82
C ASP A 148 -35.08 -13.88 -4.82
N SER A 149 -34.77 -13.99 -6.12
CA SER A 149 -35.75 -14.29 -7.16
C SER A 149 -36.48 -15.61 -6.94
N ILE A 150 -35.78 -16.62 -6.43
CA ILE A 150 -36.33 -17.95 -6.23
C ILE A 150 -37.02 -18.08 -4.85
N MET A 151 -36.32 -17.61 -3.80
CA MET A 151 -36.77 -17.77 -2.42
C MET A 151 -37.97 -16.89 -2.07
N SER A 152 -38.12 -15.74 -2.76
CA SER A 152 -39.33 -14.91 -2.66
C SER A 152 -40.60 -15.68 -3.04
N GLY A 153 -40.54 -16.59 -4.02
CA GLY A 153 -41.64 -17.49 -4.39
C GLY A 153 -42.07 -18.44 -3.29
N PHE A 154 -41.19 -18.75 -2.38
CA PHE A 154 -41.44 -19.60 -1.20
C PHE A 154 -41.74 -18.79 0.07
N GLY A 155 -41.84 -17.47 0.00
CA GLY A 155 -42.15 -16.61 1.16
C GLY A 155 -40.95 -16.26 2.03
N PHE A 156 -39.72 -16.38 1.53
CA PHE A 156 -38.51 -15.95 2.18
C PHE A 156 -37.91 -14.71 1.47
N ASN A 157 -37.41 -13.80 2.25
CA ASN A 157 -36.65 -12.63 1.76
C ASN A 157 -35.17 -12.83 2.09
N ILE A 158 -34.32 -12.69 1.10
CA ILE A 158 -32.86 -12.73 1.26
C ILE A 158 -32.35 -11.30 1.47
N LEU A 159 -31.95 -11.00 2.70
CA LEU A 159 -31.43 -9.68 3.04
C LEU A 159 -30.06 -9.47 2.40
N THR A 160 -29.17 -10.43 2.60
CA THR A 160 -27.83 -10.37 2.05
C THR A 160 -27.26 -11.78 1.85
N ALA A 161 -26.40 -11.92 0.84
CA ALA A 161 -25.55 -13.07 0.63
C ALA A 161 -24.13 -12.56 0.46
N LEU A 162 -23.23 -12.98 1.34
CA LEU A 162 -21.85 -12.51 1.38
C LEU A 162 -20.91 -13.69 1.15
N VAL A 163 -20.07 -13.57 0.15
CA VAL A 163 -18.86 -14.39 0.04
C VAL A 163 -17.87 -13.85 1.07
N THR A 164 -17.57 -14.68 2.08
CA THR A 164 -16.76 -14.23 3.23
C THR A 164 -15.27 -14.28 2.93
N ASP A 165 -14.83 -15.31 2.19
CA ASP A 165 -13.43 -15.52 1.83
C ASP A 165 -13.35 -16.38 0.56
N ILE A 166 -12.15 -16.49 -0.01
CA ILE A 166 -11.82 -17.40 -1.10
C ILE A 166 -10.55 -18.13 -0.69
N ILE A 167 -10.69 -19.39 -0.36
CA ILE A 167 -9.61 -20.19 0.22
C ILE A 167 -9.09 -21.17 -0.84
N PRO A 168 -7.98 -20.88 -1.51
CA PRO A 168 -7.34 -21.82 -2.42
C PRO A 168 -6.67 -22.96 -1.66
N ASP A 169 -6.37 -24.05 -2.38
CA ASP A 169 -5.59 -25.16 -1.84
C ASP A 169 -4.29 -24.67 -1.20
N VAL A 170 -3.86 -25.31 -0.12
CA VAL A 170 -2.68 -24.90 0.69
C VAL A 170 -1.42 -24.83 -0.16
N LYS A 171 -1.26 -25.73 -1.14
CA LYS A 171 -0.08 -25.76 -2.03
C LYS A 171 -0.09 -24.55 -2.98
N VAL A 172 -1.26 -24.20 -3.49
CA VAL A 172 -1.42 -23.03 -4.36
C VAL A 172 -1.17 -21.74 -3.58
N LYS A 173 -1.72 -21.63 -2.37
CA LYS A 173 -1.47 -20.50 -1.48
C LYS A 173 0.01 -20.31 -1.17
N ALA A 174 0.73 -21.39 -0.91
CA ALA A 174 2.19 -21.35 -0.69
C ALA A 174 2.92 -20.86 -1.95
N ALA A 175 2.62 -21.45 -3.12
CA ALA A 175 3.22 -21.04 -4.40
C ALA A 175 2.94 -19.57 -4.75
N MET A 176 1.73 -19.08 -4.52
CA MET A 176 1.38 -17.65 -4.71
C MET A 176 2.18 -16.74 -3.77
N ASN A 177 2.35 -17.13 -2.52
CA ASN A 177 3.18 -16.39 -1.58
C ASN A 177 4.65 -16.30 -2.03
N ASP A 178 5.19 -17.40 -2.56
CA ASP A 178 6.57 -17.44 -3.07
C ASP A 178 6.71 -16.56 -4.33
N ILE A 179 5.77 -16.63 -5.26
CA ILE A 179 5.73 -15.77 -6.45
C ILE A 179 5.64 -14.29 -6.04
N ASN A 180 4.73 -13.95 -5.13
CA ASN A 180 4.57 -12.58 -4.64
C ASN A 180 5.83 -12.08 -3.91
N ALA A 181 6.50 -12.95 -3.14
CA ALA A 181 7.75 -12.62 -2.47
C ALA A 181 8.87 -12.34 -3.50
N ALA A 182 9.00 -13.19 -4.53
CA ALA A 182 9.97 -13.02 -5.61
C ALA A 182 9.70 -11.73 -6.40
N GLN A 183 8.44 -11.43 -6.72
CA GLN A 183 8.03 -10.23 -7.44
C GLN A 183 8.32 -8.96 -6.63
N ARG A 184 8.01 -8.96 -5.33
CA ARG A 184 8.36 -7.84 -4.41
C ARG A 184 9.87 -7.67 -4.29
N ALA A 185 10.64 -8.75 -4.23
CA ALA A 185 12.09 -8.70 -4.20
C ALA A 185 12.65 -8.09 -5.49
N GLN A 186 12.12 -8.46 -6.65
CA GLN A 186 12.49 -7.89 -7.94
C GLN A 186 12.19 -6.39 -8.01
N VAL A 187 10.99 -5.95 -7.64
CA VAL A 187 10.60 -4.53 -7.62
C VAL A 187 11.50 -3.75 -6.64
N ALA A 188 11.77 -4.31 -5.47
CA ALA A 188 12.67 -3.70 -4.49
C ALA A 188 14.11 -3.58 -5.03
N ALA A 189 14.61 -4.59 -5.75
CA ALA A 189 15.94 -4.55 -6.37
C ALA A 189 16.02 -3.48 -7.48
N GLN A 190 14.99 -3.38 -8.32
CA GLN A 190 14.91 -2.32 -9.34
C GLN A 190 14.89 -0.93 -8.71
N ALA A 191 14.02 -0.71 -7.70
CA ALA A 191 13.92 0.57 -7.01
C ALA A 191 15.25 0.96 -6.34
N ARG A 192 15.98 0.00 -5.74
CA ARG A 192 17.33 0.24 -5.19
C ARG A 192 18.31 0.61 -6.28
N GLY A 193 18.33 -0.11 -7.42
CA GLY A 193 19.19 0.21 -8.55
C GLY A 193 18.95 1.60 -9.13
N GLU A 194 17.69 2.01 -9.24
CA GLU A 194 17.32 3.35 -9.70
C GLU A 194 17.71 4.45 -8.68
N ALA A 195 17.53 4.19 -7.40
CA ALA A 195 17.96 5.08 -6.33
C ALA A 195 19.48 5.26 -6.33
N ASP A 196 20.25 4.16 -6.43
CA ASP A 196 21.70 4.20 -6.51
C ASP A 196 22.21 4.93 -7.76
N LYS A 197 21.58 4.70 -8.90
CA LYS A 197 21.87 5.44 -10.15
C LYS A 197 21.62 6.92 -9.97
N THR A 198 20.47 7.30 -9.42
CA THR A 198 20.10 8.70 -9.19
C THR A 198 21.07 9.36 -8.23
N LEU A 199 21.44 8.69 -7.15
CA LEU A 199 22.41 9.18 -6.18
C LEU A 199 23.77 9.42 -6.82
N LYS A 200 24.30 8.48 -7.62
CA LYS A 200 25.56 8.61 -8.33
C LYS A 200 25.55 9.76 -9.35
N VAL A 201 24.45 9.90 -10.09
CA VAL A 201 24.29 11.00 -11.06
C VAL A 201 24.28 12.34 -10.32
N LYS A 202 23.50 12.46 -9.24
CA LYS A 202 23.43 13.69 -8.44
C LYS A 202 24.75 14.04 -7.78
N GLN A 203 25.49 13.05 -7.32
CA GLN A 203 26.82 13.24 -6.77
C GLN A 203 27.80 13.72 -7.82
N ALA A 204 27.81 13.13 -9.03
CA ALA A 204 28.65 13.56 -10.14
C ALA A 204 28.28 14.98 -10.61
N GLU A 205 26.99 15.32 -10.70
CA GLU A 205 26.53 16.69 -11.01
C GLU A 205 27.01 17.70 -9.95
N ALA A 206 26.90 17.36 -8.68
CA ALA A 206 27.34 18.20 -7.57
C ALA A 206 28.88 18.41 -7.59
N GLU A 207 29.63 17.33 -7.85
CA GLU A 207 31.11 17.45 -8.00
C GLU A 207 31.49 18.30 -9.20
N ALA A 208 30.84 18.14 -10.34
CA ALA A 208 31.08 18.96 -11.52
C ALA A 208 30.76 20.45 -11.26
N ALA A 209 29.61 20.73 -10.63
CA ALA A 209 29.22 22.08 -10.24
C ALA A 209 30.20 22.70 -9.23
N SER A 210 30.63 21.92 -8.23
CA SER A 210 31.64 22.36 -7.24
C SER A 210 32.96 22.71 -7.90
N LYS A 211 33.48 21.87 -8.81
CA LYS A 211 34.71 22.13 -9.55
C LYS A 211 34.59 23.37 -10.46
N ALA A 212 33.45 23.56 -11.11
CA ALA A 212 33.20 24.74 -11.94
C ALA A 212 33.20 26.02 -11.10
N LEU A 213 32.53 26.01 -9.94
CA LEU A 213 32.52 27.14 -9.00
C LEU A 213 33.90 27.42 -8.41
N GLN A 214 34.64 26.36 -8.06
CA GLN A 214 36.03 26.50 -7.62
C GLN A 214 36.90 27.15 -8.71
N GLY A 215 36.76 26.69 -9.98
CA GLY A 215 37.48 27.30 -11.12
C GLY A 215 37.13 28.77 -11.31
N GLN A 216 35.85 29.12 -11.20
CA GLN A 216 35.42 30.53 -11.24
C GLN A 216 35.94 31.33 -10.07
N GLY A 217 35.94 30.76 -8.86
CA GLY A 217 36.53 31.41 -7.68
C GLY A 217 38.01 31.70 -7.84
N ILE A 218 38.80 30.73 -8.32
CA ILE A 218 40.24 30.91 -8.59
C ILE A 218 40.46 31.95 -9.70
N ALA A 219 39.65 31.98 -10.74
CA ALA A 219 39.74 32.97 -11.79
C ALA A 219 39.45 34.40 -11.27
N ALA A 220 38.39 34.54 -10.46
CA ALA A 220 38.02 35.80 -9.82
C ALA A 220 39.12 36.29 -8.83
N GLU A 221 39.67 35.36 -8.04
CA GLU A 221 40.81 35.66 -7.14
C GLU A 221 42.01 36.15 -7.92
N ARG A 222 42.42 35.49 -9.00
CA ARG A 222 43.52 35.93 -9.86
C ARG A 222 43.26 37.30 -10.48
N GLN A 223 42.03 37.54 -10.94
CA GLN A 223 41.67 38.84 -11.49
C GLN A 223 41.77 39.93 -10.42
N ALA A 224 41.26 39.71 -9.22
CA ALA A 224 41.35 40.63 -8.10
C ALA A 224 42.81 40.93 -7.70
N ILE A 225 43.70 39.92 -7.73
CA ILE A 225 45.14 40.11 -7.50
C ILE A 225 45.74 40.97 -8.58
N ILE A 226 45.45 40.74 -9.86
CA ILE A 226 45.95 41.52 -10.99
C ILE A 226 45.50 43.00 -10.89
N ASP A 227 44.23 43.22 -10.58
CA ASP A 227 43.67 44.57 -10.43
C ASP A 227 44.27 45.30 -9.21
N GLY A 228 44.48 44.59 -8.10
CA GLY A 228 45.14 45.08 -6.92
C GLY A 228 46.63 45.46 -7.20
N LEU A 229 47.35 44.63 -7.96
CA LEU A 229 48.74 44.93 -8.41
C LEU A 229 48.77 46.17 -9.27
N ARG A 230 47.86 46.26 -10.25
CA ARG A 230 47.74 47.38 -11.15
C ARG A 230 47.57 48.73 -10.39
N SER A 231 46.63 48.72 -9.46
CA SER A 231 46.34 49.85 -8.58
C SER A 231 47.57 50.22 -7.72
N SER A 232 48.28 49.23 -7.18
CA SER A 232 49.48 49.44 -6.37
C SER A 232 50.59 50.01 -7.19
N ILE A 233 50.81 49.60 -8.44
CA ILE A 233 51.83 50.16 -9.38
C ILE A 233 51.49 51.63 -9.72
N GLU A 234 50.20 51.92 -9.98
CA GLU A 234 49.77 53.30 -10.28
C GLU A 234 50.02 54.22 -9.09
N HIS A 235 49.65 53.86 -7.89
CA HIS A 235 49.91 54.67 -6.67
C HIS A 235 51.41 54.83 -6.36
N PHE A 236 52.23 53.83 -6.60
CA PHE A 236 53.67 53.92 -6.38
C PHE A 236 54.32 54.86 -7.36
N ARG A 237 53.91 54.84 -8.65
CA ARG A 237 54.41 55.81 -9.67
C ARG A 237 54.07 57.25 -9.34
N GLU A 238 52.91 57.49 -8.73
CA GLU A 238 52.56 58.86 -8.28
C GLU A 238 53.37 59.29 -7.08
N SER A 239 53.75 58.36 -6.20
CA SER A 239 54.42 58.66 -4.93
C SER A 239 55.96 58.77 -5.05
N VAL A 240 56.59 58.16 -6.08
CA VAL A 240 58.06 58.13 -6.27
C VAL A 240 58.42 58.54 -7.68
N PRO A 241 58.73 59.82 -7.89
CA PRO A 241 59.15 60.29 -9.20
C PRO A 241 60.51 59.68 -9.62
N GLY A 242 60.54 58.96 -10.73
CA GLY A 242 61.78 58.36 -11.30
C GLY A 242 61.87 56.83 -11.18
N ALA A 243 60.90 56.16 -10.52
CA ALA A 243 60.83 54.69 -10.48
C ALA A 243 60.33 54.09 -11.82
N THR A 244 61.07 53.13 -12.33
CA THR A 244 60.68 52.44 -13.54
C THR A 244 59.61 51.34 -13.23
N ALA A 245 58.78 50.99 -14.23
CA ALA A 245 57.79 49.94 -14.06
C ALA A 245 58.41 48.56 -13.70
N GLU A 246 59.71 48.40 -14.11
CA GLU A 246 60.48 47.19 -13.79
C GLU A 246 60.87 47.11 -12.31
N ASP A 247 61.22 48.25 -11.69
CA ASP A 247 61.56 48.29 -10.27
C ASP A 247 60.40 48.06 -9.36
N VAL A 248 59.22 48.57 -9.73
CA VAL A 248 57.97 48.32 -9.00
C VAL A 248 57.51 46.83 -9.13
N MET A 249 57.65 46.25 -10.34
CA MET A 249 57.34 44.87 -10.58
C MET A 249 58.24 43.93 -9.77
N ALA A 250 59.53 44.23 -9.69
CA ALA A 250 60.51 43.48 -8.90
C ALA A 250 60.17 43.52 -7.40
N LEU A 251 59.78 44.69 -6.86
CA LEU A 251 59.35 44.80 -5.46
C LEU A 251 58.11 44.06 -5.15
N VAL A 252 57.11 44.09 -6.04
CA VAL A 252 55.83 43.36 -5.88
C VAL A 252 56.04 41.84 -5.95
N LEU A 253 56.84 41.35 -6.90
CA LEU A 253 57.20 39.94 -6.99
C LEU A 253 57.94 39.44 -5.75
N LEU A 254 58.83 40.28 -5.20
CA LEU A 254 59.55 39.97 -3.98
C LEU A 254 58.59 39.86 -2.78
N THR A 255 57.63 40.80 -2.66
CA THR A 255 56.63 40.81 -1.61
C THR A 255 55.76 39.58 -1.72
N GLN A 256 55.30 39.25 -2.93
CA GLN A 256 54.47 38.05 -3.19
C GLN A 256 55.22 36.77 -2.92
N TYR A 257 56.53 36.72 -3.19
CA TYR A 257 57.35 35.57 -2.82
C TYR A 257 57.42 35.38 -1.30
N PHE A 258 57.60 36.45 -0.52
CA PHE A 258 57.61 36.39 0.93
C PHE A 258 56.25 36.03 1.52
N ASP A 259 55.14 36.50 0.92
CA ASP A 259 53.77 36.11 1.32
C ASP A 259 53.53 34.66 1.04
N THR A 260 53.97 34.13 -0.11
CA THR A 260 53.87 32.69 -0.43
C THR A 260 54.71 31.85 0.54
N LEU A 261 55.89 32.25 0.89
CA LEU A 261 56.73 31.59 1.89
C LEU A 261 56.06 31.57 3.28
N LYS A 262 55.49 32.71 3.68
CA LYS A 262 54.72 32.80 4.92
C LYS A 262 53.53 31.84 4.92
N ASP A 263 52.77 31.75 3.80
CA ASP A 263 51.61 30.92 3.68
C ASP A 263 51.99 29.43 3.70
N VAL A 264 53.08 29.06 3.03
CA VAL A 264 53.66 27.70 3.10
C VAL A 264 54.13 27.37 4.51
N GLY A 265 54.76 28.33 5.21
CA GLY A 265 55.21 28.15 6.60
C GLY A 265 54.07 28.01 7.62
N THR A 266 52.92 28.62 7.35
CA THR A 266 51.77 28.60 8.25
C THR A 266 50.86 27.39 8.03
N ARG A 267 50.83 26.79 6.83
CA ARG A 267 49.90 25.67 6.47
C ARG A 267 50.43 24.28 6.77
N SER A 268 51.69 24.07 7.06
CA SER A 268 52.17 22.69 7.22
C SER A 268 52.88 22.41 8.50
N GLY A 269 52.38 21.44 9.22
CA GLY A 269 53.01 20.86 10.40
C GLY A 269 54.27 19.98 10.11
N THR A 270 54.78 19.86 8.87
CA THR A 270 55.82 18.85 8.57
C THR A 270 56.80 19.23 7.43
N ASN A 271 56.77 20.41 6.89
CA ASN A 271 57.73 20.79 5.80
C ASN A 271 58.89 21.56 6.34
N THR A 272 60.09 20.98 6.27
CA THR A 272 61.34 21.69 6.55
C THR A 272 61.72 22.53 5.32
N LEU A 273 61.58 23.84 5.45
CA LEU A 273 61.92 24.77 4.38
C LEU A 273 63.41 25.17 4.55
N PHE A 274 64.25 24.74 3.63
CA PHE A 274 65.66 25.18 3.61
C PHE A 274 65.72 26.50 2.84
N LEU A 275 65.86 27.61 3.55
CA LEU A 275 66.08 28.88 2.97
C LEU A 275 67.63 29.21 3.00
N PRO A 276 68.22 29.61 1.88
CA PRO A 276 69.58 30.03 1.90
C PRO A 276 69.74 31.33 2.74
N SER A 277 70.48 31.25 3.81
CA SER A 277 70.68 32.35 4.78
C SER A 277 71.65 33.42 4.30
N ASN A 278 72.11 33.40 3.03
CA ASN A 278 73.07 34.38 2.48
C ASN A 278 72.33 35.56 1.85
N PRO A 279 72.54 36.81 2.29
CA PRO A 279 71.89 38.00 1.68
C PRO A 279 72.18 38.19 0.18
N GLY A 280 73.20 37.55 -0.35
CA GLY A 280 73.50 37.56 -1.79
C GLY A 280 72.58 36.70 -2.64
N ALA A 281 71.99 35.71 -2.06
CA ALA A 281 71.07 34.76 -2.80
C ALA A 281 69.79 35.47 -3.23
N ALA A 282 69.33 36.47 -2.53
CA ALA A 282 68.15 37.25 -2.93
C ALA A 282 68.45 38.12 -4.17
N ASN A 283 69.66 38.58 -4.29
CA ASN A 283 70.12 39.40 -5.45
C ASN A 283 70.36 38.51 -6.69
N ASP A 284 70.87 37.28 -6.51
CA ASP A 284 70.99 36.28 -7.58
C ASP A 284 69.66 35.82 -8.09
N PHE A 285 68.63 35.63 -7.19
CA PHE A 285 67.30 35.31 -7.55
C PHE A 285 66.57 36.44 -8.33
N LEU A 286 66.72 37.67 -7.90
CA LEU A 286 66.23 38.83 -8.65
C LEU A 286 66.89 38.94 -10.03
N THR A 287 68.16 38.69 -10.12
CA THR A 287 68.92 38.71 -11.39
C THR A 287 68.48 37.60 -12.33
N GLN A 288 68.15 36.42 -11.80
CA GLN A 288 67.58 35.29 -12.58
C GLN A 288 66.14 35.57 -13.07
N ILE A 289 65.29 36.19 -12.24
CA ILE A 289 63.95 36.61 -12.64
C ILE A 289 64.00 37.67 -13.73
N LEU A 290 64.83 38.68 -13.56
CA LEU A 290 65.04 39.71 -14.56
C LEU A 290 65.63 39.17 -15.86
N ALA A 291 66.60 38.26 -15.79
CA ALA A 291 67.13 37.55 -16.96
C ALA A 291 66.07 36.67 -17.67
N GLY A 292 65.19 36.01 -16.92
CA GLY A 292 64.06 35.24 -17.46
C GLY A 292 63.01 36.11 -18.17
N LEU A 293 62.75 37.32 -17.62
CA LEU A 293 61.85 38.31 -18.24
C LEU A 293 62.48 38.93 -19.51
N ARG A 294 63.77 39.13 -19.53
CA ARG A 294 64.47 39.59 -20.72
C ARG A 294 64.74 38.54 -21.79
N GLY A 295 64.83 37.25 -21.40
CA GLY A 295 65.04 36.10 -22.28
C GLY A 295 63.85 35.64 -23.03
N GLY A 296 62.61 36.01 -22.62
CA GLY A 296 61.35 35.57 -23.16
C GLY A 296 61.02 36.07 -24.58
N SER A 297 61.90 36.83 -25.25
CA SER A 297 61.63 37.27 -26.62
C SER A 297 62.36 36.45 -27.72
N ALA A 298 63.05 35.35 -27.38
CA ALA A 298 63.61 34.44 -28.38
C ALA A 298 62.77 33.19 -28.52
N ALA A 299 62.04 33.08 -29.63
CA ALA A 299 61.22 31.92 -30.00
C ALA A 299 62.08 30.65 -30.12
N PRO A 300 61.69 29.51 -29.57
CA PRO A 300 62.42 28.26 -29.77
C PRO A 300 62.21 27.71 -31.17
N SER A 301 63.35 27.49 -31.83
CA SER A 301 63.47 26.80 -33.11
C SER A 301 62.85 25.37 -32.99
N ARG A 302 62.00 25.03 -33.97
CA ARG A 302 61.30 23.80 -34.20
C ARG A 302 62.25 22.58 -34.34
N ALA A 303 62.43 21.79 -33.34
CA ALA A 303 63.18 20.53 -33.45
C ALA A 303 62.35 19.50 -34.19
N ALA A 304 62.98 18.82 -35.16
CA ALA A 304 62.44 17.81 -36.08
C ALA A 304 61.97 16.55 -35.33
N ALA A 305 60.86 15.99 -35.81
CA ALA A 305 60.29 14.74 -35.32
C ALA A 305 61.15 13.51 -35.75
N PRO A 306 61.30 12.48 -34.91
CA PRO A 306 61.93 11.25 -35.30
C PRO A 306 60.95 10.34 -36.13
N PRO A 307 61.49 9.46 -37.02
CA PRO A 307 60.69 8.67 -37.94
C PRO A 307 60.00 7.48 -37.24
N HIS A 308 58.79 7.19 -37.68
CA HIS A 308 58.02 6.03 -37.29
C HIS A 308 58.76 4.72 -37.68
N ALA A 309 58.96 3.84 -36.73
CA ALA A 309 59.26 2.42 -36.97
C ALA A 309 58.00 1.62 -37.08
N THR A 310 57.77 1.05 -38.25
CA THR A 310 56.82 -0.03 -38.55
C THR A 310 57.31 -1.34 -37.99
N THR A 311 56.54 -2.00 -37.19
CA THR A 311 56.17 -3.45 -37.25
C THR A 311 54.99 -3.72 -36.33
#